data_128b5308ab7ef82e619df943dc22dd58
#
_entry.id   128b5308ab7ef82e619df943dc22dd58
#
_cell.length_a   1.000
_cell.length_b   1.000
_cell.length_c   1.000
_cell.angle_alpha   90.00
_cell.angle_beta   90.00
_cell.angle_gamma   90.00
#
_symmetry.space_group_name_H-M   'P 1'
#
loop_
_entity.id
_entity.type
_entity.pdbx_description
1 polymer ?
#
loop_
_entity_poly.entity_id
_entity_poly.type
_entity_poly.pdbx_seq_one_letter_code
_entity_poly.pdbx_strand_id
1 'polypeptide(L)'
;MKARFVFLLFVLAVCAGVAHAEPVARIGSSYYYIEGASALVLTAQMDNKGPVGPDGRRHPALTKWDVQWRFRHNMLGGACKMEKVSVMVGVTSIRPRWRGEKEGAAQLRERWGELVKAVDRNVAFHKKQALEAGQKIEAALNGLDPTGNCEALTVDANEAATAILEEYKAVSRNYNERTDYGRKDGLSLI
;
A
#
# COMPACT_ATOMS: atom_id res chain seq x y z
N MET A 1 25.99 -63.16 24.40
CA MET A 1 24.96 -62.23 23.94
C MET A 1 25.60 -60.83 23.78
N LYS A 2 25.86 -60.35 22.53
CA LYS A 2 26.54 -59.08 22.27
C LYS A 2 25.46 -58.10 21.79
N ALA A 3 25.10 -57.07 22.59
CA ALA A 3 24.19 -56.02 22.23
C ALA A 3 24.91 -55.01 21.34
N ARG A 4 24.39 -54.81 20.11
CA ARG A 4 24.83 -53.75 19.18
C ARG A 4 23.96 -52.51 19.42
N PHE A 5 24.57 -51.47 19.95
CA PHE A 5 23.97 -50.12 20.01
C PHE A 5 24.11 -49.46 18.63
N VAL A 6 22.99 -49.20 18.01
CA VAL A 6 22.88 -48.35 16.77
C VAL A 6 22.67 -46.92 17.21
N PHE A 7 23.68 -46.08 17.00
CA PHE A 7 23.57 -44.61 17.21
C PHE A 7 22.93 -43.98 15.97
N LEU A 8 21.68 -43.53 16.11
CA LEU A 8 20.99 -42.79 15.07
C LEU A 8 21.42 -41.31 15.17
N LEU A 9 22.26 -40.85 14.22
CA LEU A 9 22.59 -39.43 14.08
C LEU A 9 21.40 -38.68 13.43
N PHE A 10 20.70 -37.86 14.21
CA PHE A 10 19.71 -36.90 13.72
C PHE A 10 20.46 -35.67 13.20
N VAL A 11 20.54 -35.52 11.89
CA VAL A 11 21.05 -34.29 11.25
C VAL A 11 19.90 -33.26 11.23
N LEU A 12 19.94 -32.26 12.14
CA LEU A 12 19.11 -31.10 12.09
C LEU A 12 19.58 -30.19 10.91
N ALA A 13 18.84 -30.19 9.81
CA ALA A 13 18.99 -29.19 8.75
C ALA A 13 18.47 -27.85 9.25
N VAL A 14 19.38 -26.96 9.65
CA VAL A 14 19.04 -25.55 9.95
C VAL A 14 18.82 -24.85 8.62
N CYS A 15 17.55 -24.67 8.23
CA CYS A 15 17.21 -23.74 7.17
C CYS A 15 17.50 -22.31 7.67
N ALA A 16 18.64 -21.75 7.28
CA ALA A 16 18.92 -20.33 7.45
C ALA A 16 17.99 -19.55 6.51
N GLY A 17 16.85 -19.11 7.04
CA GLY A 17 15.97 -18.18 6.35
C GLY A 17 16.74 -16.88 6.11
N VAL A 18 16.87 -16.45 4.85
CA VAL A 18 17.41 -15.15 4.50
C VAL A 18 16.42 -14.11 5.03
N ALA A 19 16.80 -13.42 6.09
CA ALA A 19 16.00 -12.29 6.62
C ALA A 19 16.05 -11.17 5.58
N HIS A 20 15.00 -11.07 4.76
CA HIS A 20 14.77 -9.90 3.92
C HIS A 20 14.30 -8.78 4.85
N ALA A 21 14.92 -7.61 4.75
CA ALA A 21 14.44 -6.43 5.46
C ALA A 21 13.06 -6.06 4.88
N GLU A 22 12.04 -5.95 5.72
CA GLU A 22 10.71 -5.53 5.24
C GLU A 22 10.71 -4.04 4.87
N PRO A 23 9.93 -3.63 3.83
CA PRO A 23 9.77 -2.23 3.47
C PRO A 23 9.32 -1.39 4.65
N VAL A 24 9.94 -0.23 4.83
CA VAL A 24 9.53 0.72 5.88
C VAL A 24 8.25 1.42 5.43
N ALA A 25 7.14 1.20 6.14
CA ALA A 25 5.85 1.80 5.83
C ALA A 25 5.57 3.04 6.70
N ARG A 26 5.22 4.17 6.06
CA ARG A 26 4.70 5.39 6.69
C ARG A 26 3.24 5.54 6.33
N ILE A 27 2.35 5.30 7.29
CA ILE A 27 0.90 5.32 7.08
C ILE A 27 0.29 6.43 7.91
N GLY A 28 -0.44 7.35 7.26
CA GLY A 28 -1.09 8.47 7.89
C GLY A 28 -2.52 8.68 7.44
N SER A 29 -3.28 9.44 8.23
CA SER A 29 -4.62 9.90 7.88
C SER A 29 -4.77 11.37 8.21
N SER A 30 -5.42 12.14 7.33
CA SER A 30 -5.89 13.49 7.57
C SER A 30 -7.41 13.55 7.42
N TYR A 31 -8.01 14.58 8.02
CA TYR A 31 -9.46 14.72 8.05
C TYR A 31 -9.89 16.10 7.59
N TYR A 32 -10.99 16.15 6.83
CA TYR A 32 -11.74 17.37 6.61
C TYR A 32 -13.08 17.27 7.35
N TYR A 33 -13.60 18.41 7.80
CA TYR A 33 -14.78 18.45 8.65
C TYR A 33 -16.03 18.89 7.88
N ILE A 34 -17.12 18.15 8.12
CA ILE A 34 -18.46 18.43 7.58
C ILE A 34 -19.45 18.53 8.75
N GLU A 35 -20.53 19.27 8.54
CA GLU A 35 -21.57 19.54 9.54
C GLU A 35 -22.95 19.51 8.85
N GLY A 36 -23.96 19.02 9.55
CA GLY A 36 -25.32 19.01 9.03
C GLY A 36 -26.19 17.96 9.68
N ALA A 37 -27.52 18.13 9.55
CA ALA A 37 -28.52 17.28 10.14
C ALA A 37 -29.21 16.35 9.13
N SER A 38 -28.77 16.28 7.87
CA SER A 38 -29.32 15.41 6.84
C SER A 38 -28.25 14.83 5.93
N ALA A 39 -28.54 13.67 5.33
CA ALA A 39 -27.67 13.03 4.36
C ALA A 39 -27.35 13.94 3.17
N LEU A 40 -28.35 14.67 2.68
CA LEU A 40 -28.16 15.61 1.56
C LEU A 40 -27.16 16.72 1.88
N VAL A 41 -27.26 17.34 3.07
CA VAL A 41 -26.33 18.40 3.50
C VAL A 41 -24.92 17.86 3.68
N LEU A 42 -24.76 16.69 4.30
CA LEU A 42 -23.45 16.07 4.48
C LEU A 42 -22.83 15.68 3.13
N THR A 43 -23.60 15.13 2.20
CA THR A 43 -23.15 14.82 0.84
C THR A 43 -22.68 16.07 0.11
N ALA A 44 -23.47 17.15 0.10
CA ALA A 44 -23.10 18.41 -0.54
C ALA A 44 -21.79 18.98 0.04
N GLN A 45 -21.56 18.85 1.36
CA GLN A 45 -20.30 19.28 1.94
C GLN A 45 -19.12 18.35 1.57
N MET A 46 -19.34 17.03 1.45
CA MET A 46 -18.29 16.14 0.95
C MET A 46 -17.92 16.47 -0.50
N ASP A 47 -18.90 16.77 -1.35
CA ASP A 47 -18.66 17.18 -2.74
C ASP A 47 -17.94 18.54 -2.85
N ASN A 48 -18.12 19.43 -1.88
CA ASN A 48 -17.47 20.74 -1.86
C ASN A 48 -16.10 20.78 -1.14
N LYS A 49 -15.93 20.01 -0.08
CA LYS A 49 -14.74 20.04 0.79
C LYS A 49 -13.83 18.82 0.63
N GLY A 50 -14.33 17.76 0.02
CA GLY A 50 -13.60 16.53 -0.18
C GLY A 50 -12.31 16.70 -1.00
N PRO A 51 -11.37 15.78 -0.91
CA PRO A 51 -10.12 15.83 -1.66
C PRO A 51 -10.36 15.75 -3.17
N VAL A 52 -9.52 16.46 -3.94
CA VAL A 52 -9.52 16.37 -5.39
C VAL A 52 -8.70 15.16 -5.83
N GLY A 53 -9.31 14.29 -6.61
CA GLY A 53 -8.70 13.12 -7.20
C GLY A 53 -7.88 13.42 -8.45
N PRO A 54 -7.18 12.41 -9.00
CA PRO A 54 -6.44 12.54 -10.26
C PRO A 54 -7.32 12.88 -11.48
N ASP A 55 -8.61 12.59 -11.39
CA ASP A 55 -9.65 12.92 -12.41
C ASP A 55 -10.14 14.37 -12.34
N GLY A 56 -9.56 15.18 -11.44
CA GLY A 56 -9.95 16.58 -11.22
C GLY A 56 -11.26 16.77 -10.43
N ARG A 57 -11.96 15.68 -10.07
CA ARG A 57 -13.21 15.73 -9.30
C ARG A 57 -12.94 15.60 -7.79
N ARG A 58 -13.90 16.09 -6.99
CA ARG A 58 -13.86 15.85 -5.54
C ARG A 58 -14.51 14.53 -5.17
N HIS A 59 -13.92 13.88 -4.20
CA HIS A 59 -14.36 12.58 -3.71
C HIS A 59 -14.60 12.61 -2.20
N PRO A 60 -15.51 11.75 -1.67
CA PRO A 60 -15.75 11.65 -0.22
C PRO A 60 -14.51 11.27 0.58
N ALA A 61 -13.64 10.44 -0.01
CA ALA A 61 -12.35 10.08 0.56
C ALA A 61 -11.34 9.84 -0.55
N LEU A 62 -10.06 9.98 -0.23
CA LEU A 62 -8.97 9.71 -1.17
C LEU A 62 -7.80 9.08 -0.44
N THR A 63 -7.22 8.04 -1.02
CA THR A 63 -5.94 7.47 -0.57
C THR A 63 -4.88 7.75 -1.61
N LYS A 64 -3.81 8.43 -1.18
CA LYS A 64 -2.60 8.65 -1.97
C LYS A 64 -1.52 7.73 -1.45
N TRP A 65 -0.75 7.13 -2.35
CA TRP A 65 0.37 6.30 -1.97
C TRP A 65 1.50 6.39 -2.99
N ASP A 66 2.72 6.15 -2.50
CA ASP A 66 3.95 6.09 -3.29
C ASP A 66 4.88 5.03 -2.73
N VAL A 67 5.81 4.58 -3.56
CA VAL A 67 6.91 3.71 -3.16
C VAL A 67 8.21 4.33 -3.65
N GLN A 68 9.16 4.44 -2.76
CA GLN A 68 10.50 4.95 -3.04
C GLN A 68 11.51 3.85 -2.75
N TRP A 69 12.51 3.72 -3.60
CA TRP A 69 13.59 2.76 -3.41
C TRP A 69 14.94 3.42 -3.52
N ARG A 70 15.89 2.85 -2.80
CA ARG A 70 17.30 3.19 -2.86
C ARG A 70 18.10 1.91 -2.77
N PHE A 71 19.20 1.84 -3.48
CA PHE A 71 20.09 0.71 -3.41
C PHE A 71 21.56 1.14 -3.49
N ARG A 72 22.43 0.27 -3.02
CA ARG A 72 23.87 0.34 -3.24
C ARG A 72 24.30 -0.94 -3.92
N HIS A 73 25.28 -0.83 -4.76
CA HIS A 73 25.92 -1.93 -5.45
C HIS A 73 27.43 -1.86 -5.26
N ASN A 74 28.11 -2.97 -5.46
CA ASN A 74 29.55 -3.07 -5.32
C ASN A 74 30.12 -3.97 -6.43
N MET A 75 31.30 -3.59 -6.93
CA MET A 75 32.05 -4.41 -7.86
C MET A 75 32.84 -5.46 -7.05
N LEU A 76 32.52 -6.72 -7.26
CA LEU A 76 33.17 -7.84 -6.57
C LEU A 76 33.48 -8.97 -7.54
N GLY A 77 34.76 -9.35 -7.65
CA GLY A 77 35.19 -10.44 -8.54
C GLY A 77 34.91 -10.18 -10.03
N GLY A 78 34.96 -8.93 -10.49
CA GLY A 78 34.69 -8.55 -11.87
C GLY A 78 33.20 -8.43 -12.24
N ALA A 79 32.30 -8.58 -11.27
CA ALA A 79 30.86 -8.40 -11.46
C ALA A 79 30.31 -7.38 -10.46
N CYS A 80 29.39 -6.54 -10.91
CA CYS A 80 28.65 -5.62 -10.07
C CYS A 80 27.45 -6.34 -9.45
N LYS A 81 27.33 -6.28 -8.12
CA LYS A 81 26.28 -6.95 -7.34
C LYS A 81 25.50 -5.96 -6.49
N MET A 82 24.24 -6.23 -6.29
CA MET A 82 23.43 -5.53 -5.30
C MET A 82 23.97 -5.81 -3.90
N GLU A 83 24.23 -4.75 -3.13
CA GLU A 83 24.78 -4.84 -1.75
C GLU A 83 23.70 -4.56 -0.72
N LYS A 84 22.90 -3.51 -0.94
CA LYS A 84 21.85 -3.08 -0.02
C LYS A 84 20.69 -2.49 -0.78
N VAL A 85 19.50 -2.96 -0.46
CA VAL A 85 18.23 -2.41 -0.92
C VAL A 85 17.47 -1.82 0.26
N SER A 86 16.79 -0.70 0.07
CA SER A 86 15.90 -0.08 1.04
C SER A 86 14.68 0.45 0.31
N VAL A 87 13.50 0.01 0.71
CA VAL A 87 12.22 0.43 0.13
C VAL A 87 11.39 1.13 1.19
N MET A 88 10.80 2.27 0.84
CA MET A 88 9.90 3.03 1.70
C MET A 88 8.55 3.19 1.02
N VAL A 89 7.48 2.84 1.75
CA VAL A 89 6.10 2.94 1.30
C VAL A 89 5.40 4.07 2.03
N GLY A 90 4.93 5.07 1.31
CA GLY A 90 4.09 6.16 1.83
C GLY A 90 2.61 5.89 1.53
N VAL A 91 1.74 5.97 2.55
CA VAL A 91 0.28 5.91 2.36
C VAL A 91 -0.37 7.01 3.20
N THR A 92 -1.15 7.87 2.55
CA THR A 92 -1.91 8.93 3.22
C THR A 92 -3.37 8.87 2.78
N SER A 93 -4.29 8.75 3.72
CA SER A 93 -5.73 8.84 3.47
C SER A 93 -6.29 10.19 3.91
N ILE A 94 -7.19 10.77 3.11
CA ILE A 94 -7.95 11.99 3.43
C ILE A 94 -9.40 11.56 3.59
N ARG A 95 -9.99 11.83 4.76
CA ARG A 95 -11.28 11.27 5.18
C ARG A 95 -12.24 12.34 5.68
N PRO A 96 -13.56 12.18 5.50
CA PRO A 96 -14.53 13.04 6.13
C PRO A 96 -14.64 12.76 7.64
N ARG A 97 -14.93 13.80 8.42
CA ARG A 97 -15.33 13.69 9.82
C ARG A 97 -16.56 14.56 10.06
N TRP A 98 -17.63 13.94 10.46
CA TRP A 98 -18.88 14.64 10.77
C TRP A 98 -18.82 15.23 12.17
N ARG A 99 -18.89 16.57 12.28
CA ARG A 99 -19.11 17.27 13.55
C ARG A 99 -20.60 17.26 13.87
N GLY A 100 -20.95 16.97 15.11
CA GLY A 100 -22.34 16.78 15.51
C GLY A 100 -22.91 15.39 15.21
N GLU A 101 -22.06 14.40 14.97
CA GLU A 101 -22.50 13.00 14.75
C GLU A 101 -23.33 12.48 15.93
N LYS A 102 -22.94 12.80 17.17
CA LYS A 102 -23.61 12.32 18.38
C LYS A 102 -25.03 12.86 18.53
N GLU A 103 -25.26 14.09 18.08
CA GLU A 103 -26.55 14.80 18.10
C GLU A 103 -27.42 14.47 16.88
N GLY A 104 -26.87 13.78 15.89
CA GLY A 104 -27.57 13.40 14.68
C GLY A 104 -28.70 12.39 14.91
N ALA A 105 -29.71 12.43 14.06
CA ALA A 105 -30.79 11.44 14.07
C ALA A 105 -30.25 10.01 13.93
N ALA A 106 -30.82 9.04 14.63
CA ALA A 106 -30.34 7.66 14.69
C ALA A 106 -30.10 7.04 13.30
N GLN A 107 -31.07 7.21 12.37
CA GLN A 107 -30.97 6.69 11.02
C GLN A 107 -29.80 7.34 10.22
N LEU A 108 -29.54 8.64 10.45
CA LEU A 108 -28.41 9.32 9.78
C LEU A 108 -27.06 8.83 10.34
N ARG A 109 -26.97 8.60 11.65
CA ARG A 109 -25.80 8.02 12.28
C ARG A 109 -25.50 6.60 11.76
N GLU A 110 -26.52 5.80 11.57
CA GLU A 110 -26.37 4.46 10.99
C GLU A 110 -25.80 4.54 9.56
N ARG A 111 -26.39 5.36 8.68
CA ARG A 111 -25.87 5.59 7.31
C ARG A 111 -24.45 6.12 7.33
N TRP A 112 -24.14 7.04 8.23
CA TRP A 112 -22.79 7.56 8.41
C TRP A 112 -21.81 6.46 8.81
N GLY A 113 -22.19 5.57 9.73
CA GLY A 113 -21.39 4.41 10.11
C GLY A 113 -21.08 3.47 8.94
N GLU A 114 -22.06 3.23 8.05
CA GLU A 114 -21.82 2.44 6.83
C GLU A 114 -20.88 3.14 5.85
N LEU A 115 -21.01 4.46 5.67
CA LEU A 115 -20.08 5.23 4.86
C LEU A 115 -18.65 5.15 5.43
N VAL A 116 -18.47 5.28 6.74
CA VAL A 116 -17.13 5.17 7.37
C VAL A 116 -16.53 3.80 7.14
N LYS A 117 -17.32 2.72 7.28
CA LYS A 117 -16.87 1.36 6.95
C LYS A 117 -16.47 1.21 5.48
N ALA A 118 -17.21 1.84 4.56
CA ALA A 118 -16.87 1.84 3.14
C ALA A 118 -15.56 2.61 2.87
N VAL A 119 -15.36 3.76 3.54
CA VAL A 119 -14.06 4.49 3.51
C VAL A 119 -12.93 3.59 3.99
N ASP A 120 -13.12 2.87 5.10
CA ASP A 120 -12.10 1.97 5.64
C ASP A 120 -11.74 0.85 4.67
N ARG A 121 -12.73 0.23 4.01
CA ARG A 121 -12.48 -0.80 2.98
C ARG A 121 -11.69 -0.23 1.80
N ASN A 122 -12.07 0.95 1.31
CA ASN A 122 -11.37 1.63 0.21
C ASN A 122 -9.91 1.94 0.55
N VAL A 123 -9.68 2.50 1.75
CA VAL A 123 -8.32 2.80 2.26
C VAL A 123 -7.51 1.52 2.42
N ALA A 124 -8.10 0.45 2.95
CA ALA A 124 -7.45 -0.84 3.12
C ALA A 124 -7.02 -1.45 1.79
N PHE A 125 -7.86 -1.34 0.74
CA PHE A 125 -7.50 -1.76 -0.61
C PHE A 125 -6.24 -1.07 -1.13
N HIS A 126 -6.23 0.27 -1.14
CA HIS A 126 -5.08 1.04 -1.63
C HIS A 126 -3.82 0.85 -0.79
N LYS A 127 -3.98 0.75 0.54
CA LYS A 127 -2.88 0.41 1.45
C LYS A 127 -2.26 -0.94 1.10
N LYS A 128 -3.09 -1.95 0.84
CA LYS A 128 -2.63 -3.29 0.44
C LYS A 128 -1.82 -3.21 -0.86
N GLN A 129 -2.33 -2.50 -1.89
CA GLN A 129 -1.60 -2.32 -3.15
C GLN A 129 -0.23 -1.68 -2.93
N ALA A 130 -0.15 -0.64 -2.11
CA ALA A 130 1.11 0.04 -1.81
C ALA A 130 2.13 -0.87 -1.11
N LEU A 131 1.70 -1.62 -0.10
CA LEU A 131 2.57 -2.52 0.66
C LEU A 131 3.07 -3.68 -0.20
N GLU A 132 2.20 -4.30 -0.99
CA GLU A 132 2.58 -5.38 -1.90
C GLU A 132 3.53 -4.89 -3.00
N ALA A 133 3.31 -3.69 -3.56
CA ALA A 133 4.25 -3.08 -4.50
C ALA A 133 5.63 -2.91 -3.86
N GLY A 134 5.70 -2.37 -2.64
CA GLY A 134 6.95 -2.22 -1.92
C GLY A 134 7.69 -3.54 -1.70
N GLN A 135 6.99 -4.58 -1.26
CA GLN A 135 7.54 -5.91 -1.05
C GLN A 135 8.06 -6.53 -2.35
N LYS A 136 7.29 -6.41 -3.44
CA LYS A 136 7.71 -6.93 -4.74
C LYS A 136 8.92 -6.18 -5.31
N ILE A 137 8.97 -4.85 -5.17
CA ILE A 137 10.12 -4.05 -5.58
C ILE A 137 11.37 -4.49 -4.80
N GLU A 138 11.26 -4.61 -3.48
CA GLU A 138 12.39 -5.04 -2.65
C GLU A 138 12.89 -6.42 -3.05
N ALA A 139 11.99 -7.39 -3.23
CA ALA A 139 12.34 -8.73 -3.67
C ALA A 139 12.99 -8.74 -5.06
N ALA A 140 12.45 -7.98 -6.02
CA ALA A 140 12.99 -7.89 -7.36
C ALA A 140 14.41 -7.30 -7.36
N LEU A 141 14.62 -6.20 -6.63
CA LEU A 141 15.94 -5.56 -6.54
C LEU A 141 16.99 -6.45 -5.87
N ASN A 142 16.61 -7.18 -4.82
CA ASN A 142 17.52 -8.13 -4.16
C ASN A 142 17.80 -9.38 -5.00
N GLY A 143 16.90 -9.72 -5.93
CA GLY A 143 17.02 -10.88 -6.81
C GLY A 143 17.72 -10.62 -8.15
N LEU A 144 18.21 -9.40 -8.41
CA LEU A 144 18.90 -9.09 -9.66
C LEU A 144 20.21 -9.84 -9.77
N ASP A 145 20.44 -10.43 -10.95
CA ASP A 145 21.67 -11.09 -11.28
C ASP A 145 22.86 -10.08 -11.35
N PRO A 146 24.06 -10.51 -10.97
CA PRO A 146 25.25 -9.69 -11.13
C PRO A 146 25.52 -9.36 -12.60
N THR A 147 25.91 -8.12 -12.89
CA THR A 147 26.23 -7.66 -14.25
C THR A 147 27.71 -7.33 -14.40
N GLY A 148 28.20 -7.24 -15.66
CA GLY A 148 29.59 -6.85 -15.95
C GLY A 148 29.92 -5.39 -15.60
N ASN A 149 28.91 -4.52 -15.41
CA ASN A 149 29.13 -3.14 -14.98
C ASN A 149 27.97 -2.64 -14.09
N CYS A 150 28.28 -1.66 -13.25
CA CYS A 150 27.31 -1.13 -12.29
C CYS A 150 26.28 -0.17 -12.89
N GLU A 151 26.55 0.40 -14.05
CA GLU A 151 25.59 1.24 -14.75
C GLU A 151 24.42 0.41 -15.30
N ALA A 152 24.72 -0.72 -15.96
CA ALA A 152 23.69 -1.66 -16.42
C ALA A 152 22.84 -2.16 -15.24
N LEU A 153 23.46 -2.58 -14.14
CA LEU A 153 22.72 -3.00 -12.94
C LEU A 153 21.79 -1.89 -12.40
N THR A 154 22.24 -0.64 -12.47
CA THR A 154 21.43 0.51 -12.03
C THR A 154 20.22 0.73 -12.95
N VAL A 155 20.39 0.58 -14.25
CA VAL A 155 19.31 0.68 -15.24
C VAL A 155 18.29 -0.43 -15.00
N ASP A 156 18.76 -1.68 -14.97
CA ASP A 156 17.91 -2.87 -14.78
C ASP A 156 17.10 -2.78 -13.46
N ALA A 157 17.74 -2.31 -12.38
CA ALA A 157 17.11 -2.12 -11.09
C ALA A 157 15.97 -1.09 -11.14
N ASN A 158 16.20 0.07 -11.77
CA ASN A 158 15.18 1.10 -11.88
C ASN A 158 14.04 0.70 -12.82
N GLU A 159 14.33 0.03 -13.92
CA GLU A 159 13.32 -0.48 -14.84
C GLU A 159 12.43 -1.52 -14.17
N ALA A 160 13.00 -2.51 -13.48
CA ALA A 160 12.26 -3.53 -12.76
C ALA A 160 11.36 -2.92 -11.68
N ALA A 161 11.90 -2.00 -10.86
CA ALA A 161 11.12 -1.34 -9.82
C ALA A 161 9.99 -0.48 -10.39
N THR A 162 10.26 0.26 -11.46
CA THR A 162 9.26 1.11 -12.13
C THR A 162 8.14 0.29 -12.75
N ALA A 163 8.46 -0.81 -13.42
CA ALA A 163 7.47 -1.70 -14.01
C ALA A 163 6.50 -2.26 -12.94
N ILE A 164 7.03 -2.73 -11.81
CA ILE A 164 6.22 -3.21 -10.69
C ILE A 164 5.35 -2.09 -10.13
N LEU A 165 5.91 -0.90 -9.90
CA LEU A 165 5.15 0.24 -9.38
C LEU A 165 3.98 0.60 -10.29
N GLU A 166 4.19 0.65 -11.61
CA GLU A 166 3.13 0.99 -12.57
C GLU A 166 2.05 -0.11 -12.68
N GLU A 167 2.41 -1.38 -12.54
CA GLU A 167 1.44 -2.47 -12.44
C GLU A 167 0.45 -2.23 -11.27
N TYR A 168 0.97 -1.97 -10.07
CA TYR A 168 0.13 -1.74 -8.89
C TYR A 168 -0.66 -0.43 -8.93
N LYS A 169 -0.09 0.61 -9.54
CA LYS A 169 -0.82 1.85 -9.81
C LYS A 169 -1.97 1.62 -10.80
N ALA A 170 -1.76 0.80 -11.82
CA ALA A 170 -2.82 0.44 -12.76
C ALA A 170 -3.96 -0.31 -12.07
N VAL A 171 -3.66 -1.26 -11.17
CA VAL A 171 -4.69 -1.95 -10.36
C VAL A 171 -5.48 -0.95 -9.51
N SER A 172 -4.81 0.04 -8.90
CA SER A 172 -5.47 1.10 -8.12
C SER A 172 -6.34 2.01 -8.99
N ARG A 173 -5.88 2.39 -10.18
CA ARG A 173 -6.69 3.19 -11.14
C ARG A 173 -7.93 2.42 -11.57
N ASN A 174 -7.79 1.17 -12.00
CA ASN A 174 -8.89 0.32 -12.42
C ASN A 174 -9.94 0.10 -11.31
N TYR A 175 -9.49 -0.03 -10.07
CA TYR A 175 -10.39 -0.10 -8.91
C TYR A 175 -11.18 1.20 -8.75
N ASN A 176 -10.53 2.35 -8.80
CA ASN A 176 -11.19 3.66 -8.70
C ASN A 176 -12.21 3.87 -9.82
N GLU A 177 -11.87 3.57 -11.06
CA GLU A 177 -12.77 3.71 -12.22
C GLU A 177 -13.99 2.79 -12.10
N ARG A 178 -13.78 1.52 -11.79
CA ARG A 178 -14.86 0.53 -11.64
C ARG A 178 -15.83 0.90 -10.53
N THR A 179 -15.32 1.39 -9.40
CA THR A 179 -16.11 1.71 -8.21
C THR A 179 -16.60 3.15 -8.18
N ASP A 180 -16.30 3.96 -9.20
CA ASP A 180 -16.47 5.42 -9.18
C ASP A 180 -15.90 6.02 -7.87
N TYR A 181 -14.61 5.76 -7.66
CA TYR A 181 -13.89 6.15 -6.44
C TYR A 181 -14.57 5.69 -5.14
N GLY A 182 -15.11 4.47 -5.16
CA GLY A 182 -15.77 3.85 -4.04
C GLY A 182 -17.24 4.21 -3.86
N ARG A 183 -17.81 5.13 -4.66
CA ARG A 183 -19.24 5.52 -4.54
C ARG A 183 -20.15 4.32 -4.73
N LYS A 184 -19.86 3.45 -5.70
CA LYS A 184 -20.61 2.20 -5.94
C LYS A 184 -20.43 1.16 -4.84
N ASP A 185 -19.40 1.30 -4.02
CA ASP A 185 -19.07 0.40 -2.89
C ASP A 185 -19.48 0.99 -1.53
N GLY A 186 -20.35 2.02 -1.55
CA GLY A 186 -20.95 2.59 -0.34
C GLY A 186 -20.30 3.90 0.16
N LEU A 187 -19.40 4.54 -0.60
CA LEU A 187 -18.91 5.89 -0.28
C LEU A 187 -19.95 6.95 -0.68
N SER A 188 -21.21 6.74 -0.33
CA SER A 188 -22.31 7.67 -0.53
C SER A 188 -23.29 7.60 0.64
N LEU A 189 -23.92 8.72 0.98
CA LEU A 189 -25.01 8.80 1.95
C LEU A 189 -26.40 8.80 1.31
N ILE A 190 -26.45 8.92 -0.01
CA ILE A 190 -27.67 8.96 -0.82
C ILE A 190 -27.57 7.99 -1.97
#